data_20908be5728620030cec7d614c3b041f
#
_entry.id   20908be5728620030cec7d614c3b041f
#
_cell.length_a   1.000
_cell.length_b   1.000
_cell.length_c   1.000
_cell.angle_alpha   90.00
_cell.angle_beta   90.00
_cell.angle_gamma   90.00
#
_symmetry.space_group_name_H-M   'P 1'
#
loop_
_entity.id
_entity.type
_entity.pdbx_description
1 polymer ?
#
loop_
_entity_poly.entity_id
_entity_poly.type
_entity_poly.pdbx_seq_one_letter_code
_entity_poly.pdbx_strand_id
1 'polypeptide(L)' 'IISVLLDKLIDAVINPGKAYSQLLLNKVPGQYETRDENIYKRIQAVIDYISGMTDVYALDLYRKINGMSLPAL' A
#
# COMPACT_ATOMS: atom_id res chain seq x y z
N ILE A 1 11.33 7.76 -0.66
CA ILE A 1 10.60 6.71 0.10
C ILE A 1 9.10 6.87 -0.09
N ILE A 2 8.58 8.05 0.12
CA ILE A 2 7.14 8.30 -0.01
C ILE A 2 6.66 8.01 -1.43
N SER A 3 7.42 8.43 -2.44
CA SER A 3 7.06 8.17 -3.83
C SER A 3 6.97 6.67 -4.13
N VAL A 4 7.91 5.90 -3.60
CA VAL A 4 7.93 4.45 -3.81
C VAL A 4 6.73 3.80 -3.11
N LEU A 5 6.42 4.22 -1.88
CA LEU A 5 5.26 3.71 -1.16
C LEU A 5 3.97 4.03 -1.91
N LEU A 6 3.86 5.27 -2.38
CA LEU A 6 2.69 5.71 -3.11
C LEU A 6 2.50 4.88 -4.38
N ASP A 7 3.56 4.72 -5.17
CA ASP A 7 3.50 3.96 -6.42
C ASP A 7 3.09 2.51 -6.17
N LYS A 8 3.70 1.86 -5.17
CA LYS A 8 3.39 0.46 -4.88
C LYS A 8 1.98 0.27 -4.37
N LEU A 9 1.50 1.15 -3.49
CA LEU A 9 0.17 1.03 -2.94
C LEU A 9 -0.91 1.40 -3.96
N ILE A 10 -0.66 2.39 -4.79
CA ILE A 10 -1.58 2.74 -5.89
C ILE A 10 -1.70 1.55 -6.86
N ASP A 11 -0.58 0.97 -7.24
CA ASP A 11 -0.59 -0.22 -8.10
C ASP A 11 -1.38 -1.35 -7.45
N ALA A 12 -1.23 -1.54 -6.14
CA ALA A 12 -1.94 -2.60 -5.42
C ALA A 12 -3.45 -2.40 -5.44
N VAL A 13 -3.93 -1.15 -5.30
CA VAL A 13 -5.38 -0.91 -5.31
C VAL A 13 -5.95 -0.94 -6.72
N ILE A 14 -5.14 -0.68 -7.74
CA ILE A 14 -5.57 -0.78 -9.13
C ILE A 14 -5.59 -2.24 -9.58
N ASN A 15 -4.66 -3.05 -9.11
CA ASN A 15 -4.53 -4.45 -9.49
C ASN A 15 -4.65 -5.37 -8.27
N PRO A 16 -5.82 -5.41 -7.61
CA PRO A 16 -5.95 -6.15 -6.36
C PRO A 16 -5.91 -7.67 -6.51
N GLY A 17 -6.02 -8.17 -7.73
CA GLY A 17 -5.99 -9.62 -7.97
C GLY A 17 -4.62 -10.27 -7.84
N LYS A 18 -3.55 -9.48 -7.82
CA LYS A 18 -2.21 -10.02 -7.68
C LYS A 18 -1.94 -10.41 -6.23
N ALA A 19 -1.23 -11.53 -6.03
CA ALA A 19 -0.87 -11.97 -4.69
C ALA A 19 -0.05 -10.90 -3.95
N TYR A 20 0.88 -10.27 -4.62
CA TYR A 20 1.70 -9.21 -4.04
C TYR A 20 0.84 -8.02 -3.61
N SER A 21 -0.17 -7.66 -4.41
CA SER A 21 -1.10 -6.60 -4.06
C SER A 21 -1.86 -6.90 -2.78
N GLN A 22 -2.31 -8.13 -2.61
CA GLN A 22 -3.00 -8.55 -1.40
C GLN A 22 -2.08 -8.45 -0.17
N LEU A 23 -0.82 -8.83 -0.31
CA LEU A 23 0.14 -8.69 0.77
C LEU A 23 0.33 -7.22 1.16
N LEU A 24 0.44 -6.33 0.17
CA LEU A 24 0.57 -4.90 0.44
C LEU A 24 -0.69 -4.33 1.11
N LEU A 25 -1.86 -4.68 0.62
CA LEU A 25 -3.11 -4.18 1.16
C LEU A 25 -3.36 -4.67 2.58
N ASN A 26 -2.85 -5.84 2.93
CA ASN A 26 -2.94 -6.35 4.30
C ASN A 26 -2.13 -5.51 5.29
N LYS A 27 -1.17 -4.74 4.83
CA LYS A 27 -0.40 -3.83 5.68
C LYS A 27 -1.16 -2.55 6.01
N VAL A 28 -2.19 -2.22 5.24
CA VAL A 28 -2.97 -1.00 5.46
C VAL A 28 -4.04 -1.26 6.50
N PRO A 29 -4.17 -0.40 7.54
CA PRO A 29 -5.23 -0.57 8.53
C PRO A 29 -6.61 -0.56 7.90
N GLY A 30 -7.52 -1.34 8.47
CA GLY A 30 -8.86 -1.53 7.93
C GLY A 30 -9.72 -0.26 7.87
N GLN A 31 -9.33 0.78 8.60
CA GLN A 31 -10.04 2.05 8.56
C GLN A 31 -9.92 2.77 7.23
N TYR A 32 -8.95 2.38 6.41
CA TYR A 32 -8.76 2.95 5.07
C TYR A 32 -9.40 2.01 4.06
N GLU A 33 -10.23 2.56 3.18
CA GLU A 33 -11.06 1.77 2.27
C GLU A 33 -10.31 1.37 1.00
N THR A 34 -9.23 0.61 1.16
CA THR A 34 -8.41 0.18 0.03
C THR A 34 -9.07 -0.92 -0.80
N ARG A 35 -10.19 -1.48 -0.32
CA ARG A 35 -10.90 -2.56 -1.01
C ARG A 35 -12.30 -2.16 -1.46
N ASP A 36 -12.58 -0.86 -1.48
CA ASP A 36 -13.88 -0.36 -1.95
C ASP A 36 -14.05 -0.68 -3.43
N GLU A 37 -15.29 -0.82 -3.87
CA GLU A 37 -15.60 -1.08 -5.28
C GLU A 37 -15.21 0.09 -6.18
N ASN A 38 -15.31 1.31 -5.65
CA ASN A 38 -14.98 2.51 -6.40
C ASN A 38 -13.46 2.74 -6.35
N ILE A 39 -12.83 2.75 -7.53
CA ILE A 39 -11.39 2.90 -7.62
C ILE A 39 -10.90 4.25 -7.09
N TYR A 40 -11.70 5.30 -7.24
CA TYR A 40 -11.31 6.61 -6.70
C TYR A 40 -11.25 6.60 -5.18
N LYS A 41 -12.15 5.87 -4.54
CA LYS A 41 -12.11 5.71 -3.09
C LYS A 41 -10.88 4.92 -2.64
N ARG A 42 -10.51 3.90 -3.39
CA ARG A 42 -9.30 3.13 -3.09
C ARG A 42 -8.05 4.00 -3.20
N ILE A 43 -7.95 4.79 -4.25
CA ILE A 43 -6.82 5.69 -4.45
C ILE A 43 -6.79 6.74 -3.34
N GLN A 44 -7.94 7.32 -3.01
CA GLN A 44 -8.03 8.31 -1.94
C GLN A 44 -7.62 7.71 -0.60
N ALA A 45 -8.00 6.46 -0.35
CA ALA A 45 -7.62 5.77 0.89
C ALA A 45 -6.10 5.63 1.00
N VAL A 46 -5.43 5.31 -0.10
CA VAL A 46 -3.97 5.24 -0.13
C VAL A 46 -3.35 6.61 0.15
N ILE A 47 -3.87 7.65 -0.48
CA ILE A 47 -3.37 9.01 -0.27
C ILE A 47 -3.54 9.43 1.19
N ASP A 48 -4.70 9.17 1.76
CA ASP A 48 -4.99 9.50 3.16
C ASP A 48 -4.04 8.75 4.10
N TYR A 49 -3.82 7.47 3.83
CA TYR A 49 -2.94 6.64 4.65
C TYR A 49 -1.51 7.18 4.63
N ILE A 50 -0.97 7.45 3.44
CA ILE A 50 0.40 7.95 3.30
C ILE A 50 0.55 9.35 3.88
N SER A 51 -0.45 10.20 3.67
CA SER A 51 -0.42 11.58 4.17
C SER A 51 -0.38 11.66 5.69
N GLY A 52 -0.90 10.66 6.37
CA GLY A 52 -0.90 10.59 7.82
C GLY A 52 0.36 9.98 8.43
N MET A 53 1.30 9.53 7.61
CA MET A 53 2.50 8.87 8.11
C MET A 53 3.52 9.84 8.65
N THR A 54 4.18 9.43 9.75
CA THR A 54 5.42 10.07 10.17
C THR A 54 6.57 9.53 9.32
N ASP A 55 7.71 10.22 9.34
CA ASP A 55 8.89 9.75 8.61
C ASP A 55 9.36 8.39 9.09
N VAL A 56 9.31 8.16 10.41
CA VAL A 56 9.71 6.88 11.00
C VAL A 56 8.78 5.77 10.53
N TYR A 57 7.48 6.01 10.54
CA TYR A 57 6.52 5.03 10.11
C TYR A 57 6.70 4.70 8.62
N ALA A 58 6.87 5.73 7.80
CA ALA A 58 7.05 5.54 6.36
C ALA A 58 8.30 4.72 6.06
N LEU A 59 9.40 4.99 6.76
CA LEU A 59 10.63 4.25 6.59
C LEU A 59 10.47 2.78 7.01
N ASP A 60 9.80 2.54 8.12
CA ASP A 60 9.54 1.19 8.60
C ASP A 60 8.70 0.40 7.61
N LEU A 61 7.64 1.02 7.11
CA LEU A 61 6.78 0.39 6.10
C LEU A 61 7.55 0.11 4.81
N TYR A 62 8.37 1.05 4.39
CA TYR A 62 9.20 0.89 3.19
C TYR A 62 10.12 -0.33 3.33
N ARG A 63 10.75 -0.49 4.48
CA ARG A 63 11.60 -1.65 4.75
C ARG A 63 10.81 -2.94 4.75
N LYS A 64 9.63 -2.94 5.34
CA LYS A 64 8.77 -4.13 5.37
C LYS A 64 8.32 -4.53 3.97
N ILE A 65 7.95 -3.57 3.15
CA ILE A 65 7.55 -3.84 1.78
C ILE A 65 8.70 -4.39 0.96
N ASN A 66 9.89 -3.83 1.10
CA ASN A 66 11.06 -4.34 0.41
C ASN A 66 11.47 -5.72 0.92
N GLY A 67 11.25 -5.99 2.21
CA GLY A 67 11.49 -7.29 2.80
C GLY A 67 10.51 -8.36 2.35
N MET A 68 9.39 -7.96 1.78
CA MET A 68 8.43 -8.86 1.16
C MET A 68 8.87 -9.31 -0.24
N SER A 69 10.13 -9.07 -0.57
CA SER A 69 10.66 -9.43 -1.87
C SER A 69 10.24 -10.83 -2.20
N LEU A 70 9.93 -11.03 -3.45
CA LEU A 70 9.26 -12.24 -3.88
C LEU A 70 10.14 -13.45 -3.67
N PRO A 71 9.66 -14.40 -2.88
CA PRO A 71 10.44 -15.62 -2.64
C PRO A 71 10.59 -16.47 -3.87
N ALA A 72 9.80 -16.20 -4.87
CA ALA A 72 9.82 -17.00 -6.10
C ALA A 72 11.07 -16.80 -6.93
N LEU A 73 11.89 -15.93 -6.54
CA LEU A 73 13.11 -15.67 -7.28
C LEU A 73 14.18 -16.72 -7.02
#